data_bb6475a1dfec1ef02460f6d8ae9fb589
#
_entry.id   bb6475a1dfec1ef02460f6d8ae9fb589
#
_cell.length_a   1.000
_cell.length_b   1.000
_cell.length_c   1.000
_cell.angle_alpha   90.00
_cell.angle_beta   90.00
_cell.angle_gamma   90.00
#
_symmetry.space_group_name_H-M   'P 1'
#
loop_
_entity.id
_entity.type
_entity.pdbx_description
1 polymer ?
#
loop_
_entity_poly.entity_id
_entity_poly.type
_entity_poly.pdbx_seq_one_letter_code
_entity_poly.pdbx_strand_id
1 'polypeptide(L)'
;MTVEQLSEYGQFNILSMPCPDREINGAYTGDILSLAMSKLRTGNVWLTALCNINVVAVAFNTDVACVILVEDAVLDADAETAANQNGVNVLSAKLSAFDTSVSIAKSGAL
;
A
#
# COMPACT_ATOMS: atom_id res chain seq x y z
N MET A 1 -10.57 -10.03 2.15
CA MET A 1 -10.95 -8.60 2.03
C MET A 1 -10.26 -8.00 0.84
N THR A 2 -10.99 -7.24 0.05
CA THR A 2 -10.41 -6.50 -1.08
C THR A 2 -9.79 -5.18 -0.64
N VAL A 3 -8.99 -4.58 -1.52
CA VAL A 3 -8.41 -3.25 -1.25
C VAL A 3 -9.51 -2.21 -1.05
N GLU A 4 -10.58 -2.27 -1.87
CA GLU A 4 -11.72 -1.35 -1.70
C GLU A 4 -12.37 -1.51 -0.32
N GLN A 5 -12.60 -2.73 0.13
CA GLN A 5 -13.17 -2.99 1.46
C GLN A 5 -12.26 -2.48 2.57
N LEU A 6 -10.95 -2.66 2.45
CA LEU A 6 -10.01 -2.12 3.43
C LEU A 6 -10.05 -0.60 3.46
N SER A 7 -10.14 0.05 2.31
CA SER A 7 -10.22 1.52 2.23
C SER A 7 -11.45 2.07 2.92
N GLU A 8 -12.55 1.32 2.91
CA GLU A 8 -13.79 1.70 3.57
C GLU A 8 -13.77 1.40 5.07
N TYR A 9 -13.08 0.33 5.47
CA TYR A 9 -12.98 -0.08 6.87
C TYR A 9 -12.17 0.91 7.70
N GLY A 10 -11.02 1.32 7.19
CA GLY A 10 -10.13 2.21 7.87
C GLY A 10 -10.32 3.67 7.48
N GLN A 11 -9.57 4.55 8.12
CA GLN A 11 -9.56 5.97 7.78
C GLN A 11 -8.43 6.23 6.78
N PHE A 12 -8.54 5.61 5.61
CA PHE A 12 -7.54 5.72 4.56
C PHE A 12 -8.03 6.66 3.46
N ASN A 13 -7.12 7.51 2.98
CA ASN A 13 -7.37 8.29 1.77
C ASN A 13 -6.95 7.46 0.56
N ILE A 14 -7.70 7.57 -0.53
CA ILE A 14 -7.38 6.89 -1.79
C ILE A 14 -6.54 7.84 -2.63
N LEU A 15 -5.30 7.43 -2.95
CA LEU A 15 -4.42 8.18 -3.84
C LEU A 15 -4.43 7.61 -5.26
N SER A 16 -4.55 6.29 -5.38
CA SER A 16 -4.66 5.58 -6.65
C SER A 16 -5.41 4.28 -6.39
N MET A 17 -6.44 3.97 -7.19
CA MET A 17 -7.24 2.76 -7.01
C MET A 17 -7.63 2.16 -8.37
N PRO A 18 -6.66 1.82 -9.23
CA PRO A 18 -6.98 1.25 -10.52
C PRO A 18 -7.52 -0.19 -10.43
N CYS A 19 -7.22 -0.91 -9.36
CA CYS A 19 -7.59 -2.30 -9.17
C CYS A 19 -8.24 -2.54 -7.80
N PRO A 20 -9.47 -2.05 -7.58
CA PRO A 20 -10.11 -2.11 -6.26
C PRO A 20 -10.44 -3.53 -5.78
N ASP A 21 -10.56 -4.48 -6.71
CA ASP A 21 -10.96 -5.86 -6.40
C ASP A 21 -9.82 -6.77 -5.97
N ARG A 22 -8.59 -6.25 -5.90
CA ARG A 22 -7.44 -7.05 -5.48
C ARG A 22 -7.66 -7.58 -4.07
N GLU A 23 -7.50 -8.90 -3.92
CA GLU A 23 -7.60 -9.56 -2.61
C GLU A 23 -6.32 -9.39 -1.81
N ILE A 24 -6.48 -9.18 -0.52
CA ILE A 24 -5.37 -9.01 0.43
C ILE A 24 -5.15 -10.34 1.15
N ASN A 25 -3.87 -10.75 1.27
CA ASN A 25 -3.53 -12.03 1.92
C ASN A 25 -2.41 -11.91 2.94
N GLY A 26 -1.91 -10.72 3.22
CA GLY A 26 -0.82 -10.52 4.15
C GLY A 26 -0.33 -9.09 4.10
N ALA A 27 0.67 -8.76 4.90
CA ALA A 27 1.20 -7.40 4.98
C ALA A 27 2.69 -7.40 5.30
N TYR A 28 3.36 -6.35 4.89
CA TYR A 28 4.75 -6.08 5.22
C TYR A 28 4.89 -4.59 5.50
N THR A 29 5.67 -4.25 6.52
CA THR A 29 5.95 -2.86 6.90
C THR A 29 7.44 -2.63 6.84
N GLY A 30 7.88 -1.64 6.07
CA GLY A 30 9.28 -1.28 5.99
C GLY A 30 9.58 -0.26 4.91
N ASP A 31 10.71 0.45 5.10
CA ASP A 31 11.13 1.57 4.26
C ASP A 31 12.44 1.31 3.51
N ILE A 32 12.93 0.09 3.54
CA ILE A 32 14.16 -0.29 2.82
C ILE A 32 13.75 -1.03 1.55
N LEU A 33 13.96 -0.41 0.39
CA LEU A 33 13.47 -0.93 -0.89
C LEU A 33 14.01 -2.34 -1.19
N SER A 34 15.28 -2.60 -0.92
CA SER A 34 15.88 -3.93 -1.17
C SER A 34 15.24 -5.02 -0.31
N LEU A 35 14.90 -4.71 0.94
CA LEU A 35 14.19 -5.65 1.81
C LEU A 35 12.76 -5.86 1.34
N ALA A 36 12.08 -4.79 0.98
CA ALA A 36 10.72 -4.87 0.45
C ALA A 36 10.67 -5.78 -0.78
N MET A 37 11.60 -5.61 -1.73
CA MET A 37 11.69 -6.47 -2.90
C MET A 37 11.81 -7.96 -2.55
N SER A 38 12.54 -8.29 -1.49
CA SER A 38 12.74 -9.68 -1.10
C SER A 38 11.62 -10.25 -0.22
N LYS A 39 10.90 -9.40 0.51
CA LYS A 39 9.90 -9.83 1.50
C LYS A 39 8.48 -9.79 0.99
N LEU A 40 8.15 -8.83 0.12
CA LEU A 40 6.80 -8.69 -0.40
C LEU A 40 6.42 -9.88 -1.29
N ARG A 41 5.15 -10.24 -1.25
CA ARG A 41 4.56 -11.32 -2.04
C ARG A 41 3.27 -10.84 -2.70
N THR A 42 2.86 -11.51 -3.75
CA THR A 42 1.58 -11.24 -4.43
C THR A 42 0.45 -11.15 -3.42
N GLY A 43 -0.33 -10.06 -3.52
CA GLY A 43 -1.49 -9.85 -2.65
C GLY A 43 -1.21 -9.24 -1.29
N ASN A 44 0.06 -8.93 -0.99
CA ASN A 44 0.40 -8.25 0.27
C ASN A 44 -0.06 -6.79 0.26
N VAL A 45 -0.25 -6.23 1.45
CA VAL A 45 -0.30 -4.81 1.69
C VAL A 45 1.08 -4.36 2.13
N TRP A 46 1.62 -3.34 1.50
CA TRP A 46 2.92 -2.78 1.87
C TRP A 46 2.74 -1.43 2.55
N LEU A 47 3.10 -1.35 3.84
CA LEU A 47 3.09 -0.11 4.60
C LEU A 47 4.48 0.51 4.56
N THR A 48 4.55 1.76 4.12
CA THR A 48 5.82 2.48 4.00
C THR A 48 5.60 3.99 4.10
N ALA A 49 6.62 4.71 4.55
CA ALA A 49 6.62 6.17 4.53
C ALA A 49 7.29 6.72 3.26
N LEU A 50 7.85 5.85 2.43
CA LEU A 50 8.45 6.26 1.16
C LEU A 50 7.35 6.67 0.18
N CYS A 51 7.60 7.74 -0.60
CA CYS A 51 6.55 8.32 -1.45
C CYS A 51 7.03 8.65 -2.87
N ASN A 52 8.19 8.14 -3.27
CA ASN A 52 8.74 8.40 -4.59
C ASN A 52 8.37 7.28 -5.60
N ILE A 53 8.76 7.49 -6.86
CA ILE A 53 8.42 6.57 -7.96
C ILE A 53 8.99 5.17 -7.76
N ASN A 54 10.07 5.02 -7.01
CA ASN A 54 10.66 3.70 -6.73
C ASN A 54 9.71 2.80 -5.94
N VAL A 55 8.85 3.38 -5.10
CA VAL A 55 7.82 2.63 -4.37
C VAL A 55 6.85 1.96 -5.36
N VAL A 56 6.44 2.71 -6.38
CA VAL A 56 5.53 2.18 -7.40
C VAL A 56 6.20 1.06 -8.18
N ALA A 57 7.48 1.21 -8.55
CA ALA A 57 8.23 0.18 -9.26
C ALA A 57 8.33 -1.11 -8.43
N VAL A 58 8.67 -1.00 -7.15
CA VAL A 58 8.74 -2.16 -6.25
C VAL A 58 7.36 -2.82 -6.09
N ALA A 59 6.32 -2.02 -5.88
CA ALA A 59 4.95 -2.51 -5.72
C ALA A 59 4.50 -3.28 -6.96
N PHE A 60 4.78 -2.76 -8.16
CA PHE A 60 4.46 -3.41 -9.42
C PHE A 60 5.20 -4.74 -9.56
N ASN A 61 6.51 -4.74 -9.32
CA ASN A 61 7.35 -5.93 -9.50
C ASN A 61 7.04 -7.04 -8.49
N THR A 62 6.59 -6.69 -7.30
CA THR A 62 6.23 -7.67 -6.26
C THR A 62 4.76 -8.07 -6.28
N ASP A 63 3.97 -7.43 -7.14
CA ASP A 63 2.53 -7.72 -7.33
C ASP A 63 1.72 -7.59 -6.04
N VAL A 64 1.99 -6.54 -5.27
CA VAL A 64 1.23 -6.27 -4.04
C VAL A 64 -0.22 -5.88 -4.36
N ALA A 65 -1.11 -6.13 -3.43
CA ALA A 65 -2.51 -5.70 -3.56
C ALA A 65 -2.63 -4.18 -3.47
N CYS A 66 -1.89 -3.56 -2.55
CA CYS A 66 -1.81 -2.11 -2.44
C CYS A 66 -0.60 -1.67 -1.61
N VAL A 67 -0.26 -0.41 -1.76
CA VAL A 67 0.67 0.30 -0.89
C VAL A 67 -0.15 1.21 0.03
N ILE A 68 0.20 1.26 1.32
CA ILE A 68 -0.36 2.24 2.24
C ILE A 68 0.77 3.12 2.73
N LEU A 69 0.73 4.39 2.35
CA LEU A 69 1.66 5.39 2.84
C LEU A 69 1.25 5.77 4.26
N VAL A 70 2.17 5.67 5.20
CA VAL A 70 1.93 6.01 6.61
C VAL A 70 2.48 7.38 6.95
N GLU A 71 2.23 7.85 8.17
CA GLU A 71 2.73 9.15 8.66
C GLU A 71 2.24 10.33 7.81
N ASP A 72 1.05 10.21 7.22
CA ASP A 72 0.47 11.24 6.35
C ASP A 72 1.37 11.62 5.17
N ALA A 73 2.20 10.69 4.71
CA ALA A 73 3.10 10.92 3.58
C ALA A 73 2.29 11.19 2.30
N VAL A 74 2.81 12.07 1.46
CA VAL A 74 2.17 12.47 0.21
C VAL A 74 2.94 11.83 -0.95
N LEU A 75 2.21 11.15 -1.82
CA LEU A 75 2.80 10.52 -2.99
C LEU A 75 3.25 11.58 -4.00
N ASP A 76 4.48 11.47 -4.49
CA ASP A 76 4.99 12.38 -5.52
C ASP A 76 4.11 12.29 -6.77
N ALA A 77 3.96 13.40 -7.50
CA ALA A 77 3.03 13.49 -8.64
C ALA A 77 3.37 12.47 -9.75
N ASP A 78 4.65 12.27 -10.05
CA ASP A 78 5.07 11.28 -11.05
C ASP A 78 4.79 9.85 -10.58
N ALA A 79 4.92 9.59 -9.29
CA ALA A 79 4.60 8.30 -8.69
C ALA A 79 3.10 8.01 -8.76
N GLU A 80 2.25 9.01 -8.50
CA GLU A 80 0.80 8.85 -8.61
C GLU A 80 0.39 8.52 -10.03
N THR A 81 0.95 9.22 -11.02
CA THR A 81 0.68 8.94 -12.43
C THR A 81 1.10 7.51 -12.78
N ALA A 82 2.31 7.10 -12.37
CA ALA A 82 2.81 5.76 -12.62
C ALA A 82 1.93 4.69 -11.96
N ALA A 83 1.46 4.93 -10.74
CA ALA A 83 0.58 3.99 -10.03
C ALA A 83 -0.72 3.78 -10.80
N ASN A 84 -1.35 4.85 -11.26
CA ASN A 84 -2.59 4.76 -12.03
C ASN A 84 -2.39 4.02 -13.36
N GLN A 85 -1.27 4.28 -14.04
CA GLN A 85 -0.97 3.66 -15.34
C GLN A 85 -0.61 2.19 -15.23
N ASN A 86 -0.02 1.77 -14.11
CA ASN A 86 0.52 0.42 -13.93
C ASN A 86 -0.34 -0.48 -13.03
N GLY A 87 -1.53 -0.05 -12.69
CA GLY A 87 -2.44 -0.87 -11.90
C GLY A 87 -2.04 -1.02 -10.43
N VAL A 88 -1.32 -0.05 -9.86
CA VAL A 88 -0.89 -0.09 -8.47
C VAL A 88 -1.83 0.72 -7.59
N ASN A 89 -2.47 0.06 -6.65
CA ASN A 89 -3.32 0.72 -5.66
C ASN A 89 -2.47 1.38 -4.58
N VAL A 90 -2.75 2.65 -4.27
CA VAL A 90 -2.05 3.38 -3.21
C VAL A 90 -3.08 4.09 -2.33
N LEU A 91 -3.02 3.80 -1.05
CA LEU A 91 -3.78 4.48 -0.01
C LEU A 91 -2.83 5.27 0.87
N SER A 92 -3.36 6.17 1.69
CA SER A 92 -2.57 6.85 2.70
C SER A 92 -3.29 6.86 4.04
N ALA A 93 -2.51 6.84 5.11
CA ALA A 93 -2.98 6.91 6.49
C ALA A 93 -2.25 8.02 7.21
N LYS A 94 -2.97 8.72 8.09
CA LYS A 94 -2.36 9.74 8.96
C LYS A 94 -1.59 9.14 10.13
N LEU A 95 -1.88 7.87 10.44
CA LEU A 95 -1.29 7.16 11.57
C LEU A 95 0.14 6.72 11.29
N SER A 96 0.86 6.38 12.35
CA SER A 96 2.16 5.74 12.26
C SER A 96 2.09 4.36 11.60
N ALA A 97 3.24 3.82 11.22
CA ALA A 97 3.32 2.46 10.70
C ALA A 97 2.78 1.44 11.71
N PHE A 98 3.12 1.63 12.99
CA PHE A 98 2.65 0.72 14.04
C PHE A 98 1.12 0.75 14.16
N ASP A 99 0.54 1.95 14.34
CA ASP A 99 -0.92 2.07 14.53
C ASP A 99 -1.69 1.62 13.30
N THR A 100 -1.19 1.90 12.11
CA THR A 100 -1.77 1.43 10.85
C THR A 100 -1.74 -0.09 10.78
N SER A 101 -0.61 -0.71 11.16
CA SER A 101 -0.48 -2.17 11.19
C SER A 101 -1.49 -2.81 12.14
N VAL A 102 -1.67 -2.21 13.33
CA VAL A 102 -2.67 -2.69 14.30
C VAL A 102 -4.08 -2.60 13.72
N SER A 103 -4.41 -1.50 13.06
CA SER A 103 -5.72 -1.32 12.42
C SER A 103 -5.98 -2.39 11.36
N ILE A 104 -5.00 -2.67 10.51
CA ILE A 104 -5.12 -3.69 9.47
C ILE A 104 -5.26 -5.08 10.09
N ALA A 105 -4.49 -5.39 11.12
CA ALA A 105 -4.59 -6.68 11.80
C ALA A 105 -5.98 -6.90 12.40
N LYS A 106 -6.59 -5.84 12.94
CA LYS A 106 -7.93 -5.89 13.53
C LYS A 106 -9.04 -5.95 12.48
N SER A 107 -8.77 -5.54 11.25
CA SER A 107 -9.79 -5.48 10.20
C SER A 107 -10.24 -6.84 9.71
N GLY A 108 -9.42 -7.87 9.88
CA GLY A 108 -9.66 -9.18 9.29
C GLY A 108 -9.14 -9.29 7.85
N ALA A 109 -8.38 -8.33 7.37
CA ALA A 109 -7.86 -8.33 6.00
C ALA A 109 -6.78 -9.38 5.75
N LEU A 110 -6.06 -9.75 6.80
CA LEU A 110 -4.92 -10.67 6.71
C LEU A 110 -5.32 -12.13 6.87
#